data_32f01df40dbedd230275241c1aabbd74
#
_entry.id   32f01df40dbedd230275241c1aabbd74
#
_cell.length_a   1.000
_cell.length_b   1.000
_cell.length_c   1.000
_cell.angle_alpha   90.00
_cell.angle_beta   90.00
_cell.angle_gamma   90.00
#
_symmetry.space_group_name_H-M   'P 1'
#
loop_
_entity.id
_entity.type
_entity.pdbx_description
1 polymer ?
#
loop_
_entity_poly.entity_id
_entity_poly.type
_entity_poly.pdbx_seq_one_letter_code
_entity_poly.pdbx_strand_id
1 'polypeptide(L)'
;PAYLYGLGALGVPDSAFILGKGVSFIFPAVIILVTGCIFAMWLGEKITDRGIGNGISLLITVGIIASLPLSFTQEIVSQLSSSGGWIMIAIEVLIWFIVVALCILLVLAVRQIPVQYARRSVTGSNSLYSKRQYIPLRLNASGVMPIIFAQAIMFAPAYLGQVIGGSFGQWMQAAFSNMFGLAYNILFGLLIILFTYFYTAITVPTNKMADDLKRSGGFVPGIKPGGETSEFLDKVMSLITFPGSIFLALISVLPAVIVALMQIQQGWALFFGGTSLLIMVGVAIDTIQQINAYLLNRHYDGLMKTGKTRRVA
;
A
#
# COMPACT_ATOMS: atom_id res chain seq x y z
N PRO A 1 -4.21 -5.94 24.20
CA PRO A 1 -4.38 -7.20 24.94
C PRO A 1 -3.91 -8.41 24.13
N ALA A 2 -4.39 -8.61 22.87
CA ALA A 2 -4.03 -9.77 22.05
C ALA A 2 -2.51 -9.94 21.86
N TYR A 3 -1.77 -8.86 21.63
CA TYR A 3 -0.31 -8.89 21.51
C TYR A 3 0.36 -9.36 22.81
N LEU A 4 -0.12 -8.87 23.96
CA LEU A 4 0.44 -9.23 25.26
C LEU A 4 0.18 -10.69 25.65
N TYR A 5 -0.98 -11.24 25.26
CA TYR A 5 -1.25 -12.68 25.38
C TYR A 5 -0.41 -13.50 24.39
N GLY A 6 -0.16 -12.95 23.20
CA GLY A 6 0.70 -13.56 22.17
C GLY A 6 2.17 -13.69 22.57
N LEU A 7 2.68 -12.85 23.49
CA LEU A 7 4.05 -12.99 24.01
C LEU A 7 4.29 -14.34 24.69
N GLY A 8 3.27 -14.92 25.32
CA GLY A 8 3.36 -16.28 25.86
C GLY A 8 3.46 -17.37 24.79
N ALA A 9 2.80 -17.16 23.64
CA ALA A 9 2.87 -18.06 22.48
C ALA A 9 4.21 -17.94 21.73
N LEU A 10 4.94 -16.81 21.87
CA LEU A 10 6.28 -16.58 21.32
C LEU A 10 7.40 -17.17 22.20
N GLY A 11 7.06 -17.96 23.21
CA GLY A 11 8.05 -18.65 24.04
C GLY A 11 8.75 -17.76 25.09
N VAL A 12 8.21 -16.56 25.38
CA VAL A 12 8.72 -15.73 26.48
C VAL A 12 8.40 -16.39 27.81
N PRO A 13 9.40 -16.81 28.61
CA PRO A 13 9.18 -17.49 29.86
C PRO A 13 8.46 -16.59 30.88
N ASP A 14 7.64 -17.19 31.74
CA ASP A 14 6.87 -16.46 32.75
C ASP A 14 7.78 -15.68 33.72
N SER A 15 9.00 -16.14 33.92
CA SER A 15 10.01 -15.47 34.72
C SER A 15 10.49 -14.12 34.16
N ALA A 16 10.24 -13.83 32.87
CA ALA A 16 10.56 -12.54 32.26
C ALA A 16 9.55 -11.45 32.64
N PHE A 17 8.40 -11.82 33.20
CA PHE A 17 7.36 -10.86 33.65
C PHE A 17 7.52 -10.56 35.14
N ILE A 18 8.21 -9.49 35.49
CA ILE A 18 8.46 -9.06 36.86
C ILE A 18 7.15 -8.84 37.64
N LEU A 19 6.09 -8.35 36.98
CA LEU A 19 4.77 -8.06 37.55
C LEU A 19 3.76 -9.21 37.39
N GLY A 20 4.18 -10.36 36.85
CA GLY A 20 3.26 -11.45 36.48
C GLY A 20 2.35 -11.11 35.31
N LYS A 21 1.67 -12.10 34.71
CA LYS A 21 0.74 -11.92 33.57
C LYS A 21 -0.64 -11.37 33.96
N GLY A 22 -0.78 -10.77 35.12
CA GLY A 22 -2.04 -10.24 35.65
C GLY A 22 -2.45 -8.89 35.08
N VAL A 23 -3.60 -8.40 35.56
CA VAL A 23 -4.14 -7.06 35.23
C VAL A 23 -3.13 -5.96 35.52
N SER A 24 -2.30 -6.11 36.55
CA SER A 24 -1.22 -5.19 36.94
C SER A 24 -0.16 -4.98 35.88
N PHE A 25 0.08 -5.96 35.00
CA PHE A 25 0.99 -5.84 33.84
C PHE A 25 0.25 -5.32 32.60
N ILE A 26 -0.96 -5.84 32.34
CA ILE A 26 -1.72 -5.53 31.13
C ILE A 26 -2.12 -4.06 31.09
N PHE A 27 -2.57 -3.49 32.21
CA PHE A 27 -3.08 -2.12 32.26
C PHE A 27 -1.99 -1.06 31.93
N PRO A 28 -0.82 -1.03 32.61
CA PRO A 28 0.24 -0.09 32.23
C PRO A 28 0.81 -0.36 30.83
N ALA A 29 0.93 -1.62 30.42
CA ALA A 29 1.42 -1.94 29.08
C ALA A 29 0.50 -1.41 27.96
N VAL A 30 -0.83 -1.51 28.15
CA VAL A 30 -1.80 -0.94 27.20
C VAL A 30 -1.69 0.59 27.15
N ILE A 31 -1.56 1.24 28.29
CA ILE A 31 -1.42 2.72 28.34
C ILE A 31 -0.15 3.15 27.61
N ILE A 32 1.00 2.50 27.87
CA ILE A 32 2.26 2.83 27.23
C ILE A 32 2.17 2.63 25.71
N LEU A 33 1.60 1.51 25.23
CA LEU A 33 1.45 1.23 23.81
C LEU A 33 0.51 2.24 23.13
N VAL A 34 -0.62 2.57 23.75
CA VAL A 34 -1.57 3.56 23.22
C VAL A 34 -0.92 4.94 23.15
N THR A 35 -0.22 5.35 24.22
CA THR A 35 0.50 6.63 24.25
C THR A 35 1.57 6.69 23.15
N GLY A 36 2.33 5.61 22.94
CA GLY A 36 3.31 5.52 21.87
C GLY A 36 2.68 5.64 20.48
N CYS A 37 1.53 4.97 20.24
CA CYS A 37 0.80 5.07 18.98
C CYS A 37 0.27 6.49 18.75
N ILE A 38 -0.31 7.14 19.76
CA ILE A 38 -0.81 8.52 19.66
C ILE A 38 0.34 9.50 19.39
N PHE A 39 1.48 9.30 20.05
CA PHE A 39 2.67 10.12 19.81
C PHE A 39 3.21 9.96 18.37
N ALA A 40 3.28 8.73 17.86
CA ALA A 40 3.71 8.47 16.49
C ALA A 40 2.73 9.10 15.47
N MET A 41 1.42 9.03 15.72
CA MET A 41 0.39 9.66 14.90
C MET A 41 0.54 11.19 14.90
N TRP A 42 0.68 11.81 16.08
CA TRP A 42 0.91 13.24 16.21
C TRP A 42 2.18 13.70 15.48
N LEU A 43 3.26 12.91 15.56
CA LEU A 43 4.50 13.18 14.83
C LEU A 43 4.27 13.13 13.32
N GLY A 44 3.53 12.13 12.84
CA GLY A 44 3.15 12.00 11.43
C GLY A 44 2.32 13.19 10.93
N GLU A 45 1.34 13.66 11.71
CA GLU A 45 0.57 14.86 11.39
C GLU A 45 1.46 16.10 11.32
N LYS A 46 2.39 16.26 12.27
CA LYS A 46 3.34 17.36 12.28
C LYS A 46 4.25 17.39 11.06
N ILE A 47 4.67 16.21 10.57
CA ILE A 47 5.45 16.07 9.33
C ILE A 47 4.57 16.44 8.13
N THR A 48 3.31 16.03 8.09
CA THR A 48 2.36 16.38 7.01
C THR A 48 2.11 17.88 6.96
N ASP A 49 1.90 18.54 8.10
CA ASP A 49 1.59 19.98 8.16
C ASP A 49 2.75 20.87 7.71
N ARG A 50 3.98 20.48 7.99
CA ARG A 50 5.18 21.30 7.76
C ARG A 50 6.11 20.76 6.67
N GLY A 51 5.86 19.53 6.20
CA GLY A 51 6.68 18.82 5.23
C GLY A 51 6.01 18.65 3.89
N ILE A 52 6.51 17.66 3.15
CA ILE A 52 5.98 17.24 1.85
C ILE A 52 5.55 15.79 1.99
N GLY A 53 4.35 15.46 1.54
CA GLY A 53 3.84 14.11 1.58
C GLY A 53 2.98 13.78 2.79
N ASN A 54 2.57 12.53 2.89
CA ASN A 54 1.86 12.00 4.05
C ASN A 54 2.89 11.57 5.12
N GLY A 55 2.98 12.32 6.22
CA GLY A 55 3.96 12.08 7.27
C GLY A 55 3.85 10.72 7.94
N ILE A 56 2.64 10.17 8.09
CA ILE A 56 2.43 8.83 8.65
C ILE A 56 3.04 7.78 7.71
N SER A 57 2.78 7.89 6.42
CA SER A 57 3.34 6.98 5.42
C SER A 57 4.86 7.06 5.35
N LEU A 58 5.42 8.28 5.49
CA LEU A 58 6.88 8.47 5.57
C LEU A 58 7.48 7.81 6.80
N LEU A 59 6.86 7.94 7.99
CA LEU A 59 7.32 7.29 9.22
C LEU A 59 7.33 5.77 9.09
N ILE A 60 6.28 5.18 8.50
CA ILE A 60 6.21 3.73 8.25
C ILE A 60 7.34 3.32 7.29
N THR A 61 7.54 4.08 6.22
CA THR A 61 8.60 3.79 5.23
C THR A 61 9.99 3.88 5.83
N VAL A 62 10.27 4.88 6.66
CA VAL A 62 11.55 5.00 7.38
C VAL A 62 11.77 3.80 8.30
N GLY A 63 10.73 3.35 9.02
CA GLY A 63 10.81 2.15 9.85
C GLY A 63 11.15 0.87 9.05
N ILE A 64 10.57 0.74 7.86
CA ILE A 64 10.87 -0.38 6.94
C ILE A 64 12.32 -0.28 6.44
N ILE A 65 12.75 0.88 5.96
CA ILE A 65 14.10 1.09 5.43
C ILE A 65 15.16 0.89 6.52
N ALA A 66 14.88 1.28 7.77
CA ALA A 66 15.83 1.12 8.87
C ALA A 66 16.16 -0.36 9.18
N SER A 67 15.25 -1.29 8.93
CA SER A 67 15.46 -2.72 9.14
C SER A 67 16.12 -3.43 7.93
N LEU A 68 16.13 -2.80 6.76
CA LEU A 68 16.69 -3.38 5.51
C LEU A 68 18.19 -3.69 5.61
N PRO A 69 19.09 -2.78 6.07
CA PRO A 69 20.51 -3.07 6.13
C PRO A 69 20.84 -4.24 7.05
N LEU A 70 20.15 -4.37 8.18
CA LEU A 70 20.35 -5.45 9.12
C LEU A 70 19.94 -6.80 8.52
N SER A 71 18.78 -6.87 7.88
CA SER A 71 18.30 -8.09 7.23
C SER A 71 19.20 -8.51 6.07
N PHE A 72 19.69 -7.54 5.29
CA PHE A 72 20.60 -7.80 4.18
C PHE A 72 21.97 -8.31 4.66
N THR A 73 22.54 -7.72 5.72
CA THR A 73 23.81 -8.21 6.29
C THR A 73 23.68 -9.61 6.88
N GLN A 74 22.56 -9.93 7.52
CA GLN A 74 22.29 -11.28 8.03
C GLN A 74 22.20 -12.30 6.89
N GLU A 75 21.57 -11.95 5.75
CA GLU A 75 21.50 -12.80 4.57
C GLU A 75 22.89 -13.05 3.98
N ILE A 76 23.70 -12.00 3.81
CA ILE A 76 25.07 -12.13 3.31
C ILE A 76 25.87 -13.09 4.17
N VAL A 77 25.83 -12.94 5.49
CA VAL A 77 26.57 -13.82 6.42
C VAL A 77 26.08 -15.26 6.33
N SER A 78 24.76 -15.47 6.21
CA SER A 78 24.14 -16.78 6.04
C SER A 78 24.59 -17.46 4.75
N GLN A 79 24.55 -16.74 3.63
CA GLN A 79 24.90 -17.27 2.31
C GLN A 79 26.40 -17.49 2.12
N LEU A 80 27.25 -16.64 2.70
CA LEU A 80 28.71 -16.83 2.65
C LEU A 80 29.20 -18.12 3.33
N SER A 81 28.43 -18.63 4.29
CA SER A 81 28.70 -19.91 4.94
C SER A 81 28.41 -21.11 4.05
N SER A 82 27.72 -20.90 2.90
CA SER A 82 27.34 -21.91 1.92
C SER A 82 28.25 -21.89 0.70
N SER A 83 28.54 -23.05 0.13
CA SER A 83 29.33 -23.16 -1.13
C SER A 83 28.57 -22.51 -2.29
N GLY A 84 29.11 -21.45 -2.89
CA GLY A 84 28.48 -20.74 -4.01
C GLY A 84 27.62 -19.55 -3.61
N GLY A 85 27.64 -19.10 -2.36
CA GLY A 85 26.79 -18.03 -1.81
C GLY A 85 26.80 -16.72 -2.58
N TRP A 86 27.90 -16.31 -3.21
CA TRP A 86 27.98 -15.09 -4.01
C TRP A 86 27.04 -15.10 -5.24
N ILE A 87 26.92 -16.25 -5.91
CA ILE A 87 26.03 -16.40 -7.06
C ILE A 87 24.59 -16.30 -6.60
N MET A 88 24.26 -16.91 -5.45
CA MET A 88 22.92 -16.87 -4.89
C MET A 88 22.51 -15.45 -4.50
N ILE A 89 23.37 -14.71 -3.82
CA ILE A 89 23.15 -13.29 -3.49
C ILE A 89 22.92 -12.44 -4.75
N ALA A 90 23.71 -12.67 -5.81
CA ALA A 90 23.52 -11.94 -7.08
C ALA A 90 22.13 -12.22 -7.72
N ILE A 91 21.69 -13.48 -7.69
CA ILE A 91 20.35 -13.87 -8.17
C ILE A 91 19.24 -13.23 -7.34
N GLU A 92 19.38 -13.26 -6.00
CA GLU A 92 18.43 -12.63 -5.07
C GLU A 92 18.28 -11.13 -5.34
N VAL A 93 19.37 -10.41 -5.45
CA VAL A 93 19.37 -8.97 -5.74
C VAL A 93 18.73 -8.69 -7.10
N LEU A 94 19.02 -9.51 -8.12
CA LEU A 94 18.39 -9.39 -9.44
C LEU A 94 16.87 -9.58 -9.35
N ILE A 95 16.41 -10.63 -8.66
CA ILE A 95 14.97 -10.89 -8.46
C ILE A 95 14.33 -9.71 -7.71
N TRP A 96 15.00 -9.20 -6.68
CA TRP A 96 14.51 -8.05 -5.91
C TRP A 96 14.29 -6.82 -6.81
N PHE A 97 15.23 -6.48 -7.69
CA PHE A 97 15.05 -5.40 -8.65
C PHE A 97 13.89 -5.63 -9.62
N ILE A 98 13.69 -6.85 -10.10
CA ILE A 98 12.55 -7.20 -10.96
C ILE A 98 11.23 -6.99 -10.21
N VAL A 99 11.14 -7.42 -8.96
CA VAL A 99 9.93 -7.26 -8.15
C VAL A 99 9.65 -5.80 -7.85
N VAL A 100 10.67 -5.00 -7.52
CA VAL A 100 10.53 -3.54 -7.35
C VAL A 100 10.00 -2.90 -8.65
N ALA A 101 10.53 -3.26 -9.81
CA ALA A 101 10.07 -2.74 -11.10
C ALA A 101 8.59 -3.11 -11.37
N LEU A 102 8.18 -4.34 -11.05
CA LEU A 102 6.79 -4.77 -11.15
C LEU A 102 5.87 -3.99 -10.20
N CYS A 103 6.31 -3.73 -8.96
CA CYS A 103 5.56 -2.88 -8.02
C CYS A 103 5.39 -1.45 -8.54
N ILE A 104 6.44 -0.87 -9.11
CA ILE A 104 6.38 0.48 -9.70
C ILE A 104 5.37 0.50 -10.85
N LEU A 105 5.39 -0.49 -11.74
CA LEU A 105 4.42 -0.62 -12.83
C LEU A 105 2.99 -0.69 -12.31
N LEU A 106 2.73 -1.47 -11.25
CA LEU A 106 1.40 -1.57 -10.63
C LEU A 106 0.91 -0.22 -10.09
N VAL A 107 1.77 0.50 -9.37
CA VAL A 107 1.41 1.78 -8.74
C VAL A 107 1.20 2.88 -9.79
N LEU A 108 1.98 2.87 -10.87
CA LEU A 108 1.88 3.84 -11.96
C LEU A 108 0.80 3.49 -12.99
N ALA A 109 0.26 2.27 -12.97
CA ALA A 109 -0.74 1.83 -13.93
C ALA A 109 -2.04 2.62 -13.78
N VAL A 110 -2.40 3.36 -14.84
CA VAL A 110 -3.57 4.24 -14.89
C VAL A 110 -4.37 4.00 -16.16
N ARG A 111 -5.68 3.80 -16.03
CA ARG A 111 -6.61 3.79 -17.15
C ARG A 111 -7.11 5.22 -17.41
N GLN A 112 -6.90 5.74 -18.61
CA GLN A 112 -7.35 7.06 -19.01
C GLN A 112 -8.72 6.96 -19.70
N ILE A 113 -9.75 7.63 -19.16
CA ILE A 113 -11.07 7.75 -19.77
C ILE A 113 -11.15 9.11 -20.46
N PRO A 114 -11.41 9.15 -21.80
CA PRO A 114 -11.54 10.41 -22.51
C PRO A 114 -12.84 11.14 -22.10
N VAL A 115 -12.71 12.44 -21.82
CA VAL A 115 -13.81 13.32 -21.46
C VAL A 115 -13.79 14.52 -22.38
N GLN A 116 -14.98 14.96 -22.82
CA GLN A 116 -15.18 16.16 -23.61
C GLN A 116 -15.98 17.17 -22.80
N TYR A 117 -15.56 18.45 -22.88
CA TYR A 117 -16.27 19.56 -22.27
C TYR A 117 -16.93 20.40 -23.36
N ALA A 118 -18.20 20.73 -23.18
CA ALA A 118 -18.93 21.65 -24.05
C ALA A 118 -18.43 23.08 -23.81
N ARG A 119 -17.42 23.53 -24.55
CA ARG A 119 -16.97 24.93 -24.55
C ARG A 119 -17.76 25.73 -25.59
N ARG A 120 -18.44 26.76 -25.14
CA ARG A 120 -19.03 27.78 -26.01
C ARG A 120 -17.88 28.65 -26.53
N SER A 121 -17.50 28.50 -27.81
CA SER A 121 -16.55 29.37 -28.46
C SER A 121 -17.21 30.75 -28.66
N VAL A 122 -16.79 31.74 -27.88
CA VAL A 122 -17.31 33.13 -27.96
C VAL A 122 -16.51 33.96 -28.99
N THR A 123 -15.40 33.49 -29.50
CA THR A 123 -14.54 34.25 -30.43
C THR A 123 -14.18 33.34 -31.60
N GLY A 124 -14.51 33.78 -32.82
CA GLY A 124 -14.36 33.09 -34.10
C GLY A 124 -12.92 32.77 -34.56
N SER A 125 -12.09 32.30 -33.67
CA SER A 125 -10.78 31.76 -33.98
C SER A 125 -10.92 30.23 -34.12
N ASN A 126 -10.48 29.68 -35.25
CA ASN A 126 -10.48 28.29 -35.68
C ASN A 126 -9.69 27.32 -34.75
N SER A 127 -9.98 27.36 -33.44
CA SER A 127 -9.42 26.38 -32.49
C SER A 127 -10.37 25.19 -32.35
N LEU A 128 -10.56 24.43 -33.42
CA LEU A 128 -11.31 23.19 -33.46
C LEU A 128 -10.66 22.03 -32.68
N TYR A 129 -9.54 22.26 -32.04
CA TYR A 129 -8.89 21.27 -31.16
C TYR A 129 -9.31 21.53 -29.70
N SER A 130 -10.51 21.09 -29.33
CA SER A 130 -10.82 20.84 -27.91
C SER A 130 -9.81 19.81 -27.41
N LYS A 131 -8.85 20.26 -26.61
CA LYS A 131 -7.82 19.39 -26.01
C LYS A 131 -8.56 18.29 -25.23
N ARG A 132 -8.50 17.05 -25.70
CA ARG A 132 -9.14 15.90 -25.05
C ARG A 132 -8.57 15.84 -23.63
N GLN A 133 -9.45 15.93 -22.66
CA GLN A 133 -9.10 15.71 -21.25
C GLN A 133 -9.38 14.25 -20.92
N TYR A 134 -8.60 13.71 -19.98
CA TYR A 134 -8.72 12.33 -19.56
C TYR A 134 -8.92 12.28 -18.05
N ILE A 135 -9.81 11.42 -17.58
CA ILE A 135 -9.92 11.07 -16.17
C ILE A 135 -8.97 9.91 -15.92
N PRO A 136 -7.93 10.09 -15.10
CA PRO A 136 -7.02 9.01 -14.75
C PRO A 136 -7.64 8.13 -13.66
N LEU A 137 -7.98 6.87 -13.97
CA LEU A 137 -8.37 5.87 -12.99
C LEU A 137 -7.17 4.99 -12.67
N ARG A 138 -6.70 5.01 -11.43
CA ARG A 138 -5.57 4.18 -10.99
C ARG A 138 -6.00 2.72 -10.90
N LEU A 139 -5.14 1.81 -11.37
CA LEU A 139 -5.35 0.36 -11.28
C LEU A 139 -5.43 -0.09 -9.82
N ASN A 140 -4.56 0.48 -8.98
CA ASN A 140 -4.54 0.29 -7.54
C ASN A 140 -5.09 1.55 -6.84
N ALA A 141 -6.40 1.81 -6.97
CA ALA A 141 -7.04 2.95 -6.33
C ALA A 141 -7.15 2.82 -4.81
N SER A 142 -7.21 1.58 -4.31
CA SER A 142 -7.27 1.25 -2.88
C SER A 142 -5.91 1.36 -2.16
N GLY A 143 -4.80 1.49 -2.91
CA GLY A 143 -3.45 1.60 -2.34
C GLY A 143 -3.02 0.33 -1.61
N VAL A 144 -2.42 0.49 -0.45
CA VAL A 144 -1.86 -0.60 0.38
C VAL A 144 -2.83 -1.06 1.46
N MET A 145 -3.94 -0.32 1.68
CA MET A 145 -4.92 -0.60 2.74
C MET A 145 -5.48 -2.03 2.71
N PRO A 146 -5.87 -2.62 1.56
CA PRO A 146 -6.38 -3.98 1.51
C PRO A 146 -5.44 -5.01 2.12
N ILE A 147 -4.12 -4.84 1.91
CA ILE A 147 -3.12 -5.78 2.41
C ILE A 147 -2.99 -5.67 3.92
N ILE A 148 -2.99 -4.43 4.46
CA ILE A 148 -2.90 -4.19 5.90
C ILE A 148 -4.09 -4.84 6.63
N PHE A 149 -5.32 -4.69 6.08
CA PHE A 149 -6.51 -5.30 6.67
C PHE A 149 -6.52 -6.83 6.53
N ALA A 150 -6.10 -7.35 5.38
CA ALA A 150 -5.94 -8.79 5.20
C ALA A 150 -4.96 -9.36 6.23
N GLN A 151 -3.80 -8.70 6.42
CA GLN A 151 -2.80 -9.12 7.39
C GLN A 151 -3.32 -9.06 8.84
N ALA A 152 -4.10 -8.02 9.17
CA ALA A 152 -4.70 -7.90 10.50
C ALA A 152 -5.72 -9.03 10.79
N ILE A 153 -6.49 -9.46 9.79
CA ILE A 153 -7.46 -10.56 9.94
C ILE A 153 -6.78 -11.92 10.00
N MET A 154 -5.61 -12.08 9.39
CA MET A 154 -4.87 -13.35 9.40
C MET A 154 -4.45 -13.82 10.81
N PHE A 155 -4.48 -12.95 11.83
CA PHE A 155 -4.32 -13.37 13.22
C PHE A 155 -5.53 -14.15 13.76
N ALA A 156 -6.72 -13.93 13.21
CA ALA A 156 -7.95 -14.52 13.71
C ALA A 156 -7.99 -16.06 13.57
N PRO A 157 -7.64 -16.68 12.43
CA PRO A 157 -7.65 -18.15 12.29
C PRO A 157 -6.71 -18.84 13.28
N ALA A 158 -5.49 -18.33 13.47
CA ALA A 158 -4.53 -18.88 14.41
C ALA A 158 -5.04 -18.81 15.87
N TYR A 159 -5.65 -17.67 16.24
CA TYR A 159 -6.24 -17.47 17.56
C TYR A 159 -7.47 -18.34 17.80
N LEU A 160 -8.36 -18.44 16.80
CA LEU A 160 -9.54 -19.33 16.87
C LEU A 160 -9.13 -20.79 17.03
N GLY A 161 -8.05 -21.23 16.35
CA GLY A 161 -7.50 -22.57 16.53
C GLY A 161 -7.08 -22.86 17.97
N GLN A 162 -6.52 -21.86 18.66
CA GLN A 162 -6.15 -21.97 20.07
C GLN A 162 -7.37 -22.06 21.00
N VAL A 163 -8.45 -21.32 20.70
CA VAL A 163 -9.68 -21.29 21.52
C VAL A 163 -10.53 -22.56 21.34
N ILE A 164 -10.66 -23.04 20.10
CA ILE A 164 -11.48 -24.23 19.78
C ILE A 164 -10.88 -25.50 20.40
N GLY A 165 -9.53 -25.60 20.45
CA GLY A 165 -8.84 -26.79 20.95
C GLY A 165 -9.09 -28.03 20.11
N GLY A 166 -8.73 -29.22 20.63
CA GLY A 166 -8.90 -30.49 19.92
C GLY A 166 -7.98 -30.62 18.69
N SER A 167 -8.15 -31.71 17.93
CA SER A 167 -7.34 -32.00 16.74
C SER A 167 -7.51 -30.97 15.62
N PHE A 168 -8.73 -30.46 15.44
CA PHE A 168 -9.02 -29.42 14.44
C PHE A 168 -8.41 -28.07 14.81
N GLY A 169 -8.47 -27.69 16.10
CA GLY A 169 -7.82 -26.45 16.58
C GLY A 169 -6.31 -26.48 16.42
N GLN A 170 -5.67 -27.61 16.74
CA GLN A 170 -4.23 -27.81 16.55
C GLN A 170 -3.83 -27.75 15.06
N TRP A 171 -4.60 -28.38 14.18
CA TRP A 171 -4.38 -28.31 12.74
C TRP A 171 -4.49 -26.86 12.24
N MET A 172 -5.52 -26.12 12.66
CA MET A 172 -5.74 -24.74 12.27
C MET A 172 -4.61 -23.83 12.78
N GLN A 173 -4.18 -24.01 14.03
CA GLN A 173 -3.05 -23.27 14.57
C GLN A 173 -1.76 -23.57 13.79
N ALA A 174 -1.44 -24.83 13.51
CA ALA A 174 -0.26 -25.21 12.74
C ALA A 174 -0.29 -24.67 11.30
N ALA A 175 -1.45 -24.70 10.63
CA ALA A 175 -1.61 -24.24 9.26
C ALA A 175 -1.48 -22.71 9.12
N PHE A 176 -1.96 -21.94 10.10
CA PHE A 176 -2.00 -20.45 10.03
C PHE A 176 -0.96 -19.76 10.90
N SER A 177 -0.18 -20.47 11.71
CA SER A 177 0.92 -19.90 12.48
C SER A 177 2.16 -19.60 11.61
N ASN A 178 2.34 -20.33 10.52
CA ASN A 178 3.48 -20.15 9.62
C ASN A 178 3.11 -19.19 8.48
N MET A 179 3.66 -17.96 8.50
CA MET A 179 3.44 -16.93 7.46
C MET A 179 3.86 -17.39 6.05
N PHE A 180 4.79 -18.32 5.94
CA PHE A 180 5.26 -18.86 4.65
C PHE A 180 4.56 -20.16 4.26
N GLY A 181 3.61 -20.63 5.06
CA GLY A 181 2.82 -21.83 4.78
C GLY A 181 1.84 -21.64 3.61
N LEU A 182 1.58 -22.72 2.87
CA LEU A 182 0.68 -22.68 1.71
C LEU A 182 -0.75 -22.26 2.09
N ALA A 183 -1.30 -22.82 3.17
CA ALA A 183 -2.65 -22.50 3.64
C ALA A 183 -2.79 -21.03 4.03
N TYR A 184 -1.79 -20.49 4.73
CA TYR A 184 -1.72 -19.08 5.08
C TYR A 184 -1.76 -18.21 3.83
N ASN A 185 -0.91 -18.47 2.84
CA ASN A 185 -0.77 -17.63 1.65
C ASN A 185 -1.97 -17.69 0.71
N ILE A 186 -2.66 -18.85 0.60
CA ILE A 186 -3.90 -18.95 -0.18
C ILE A 186 -5.00 -18.10 0.46
N LEU A 187 -5.21 -18.23 1.77
CA LEU A 187 -6.22 -17.43 2.47
C LEU A 187 -5.87 -15.94 2.43
N PHE A 188 -4.61 -15.59 2.62
CA PHE A 188 -4.11 -14.22 2.57
C PHE A 188 -4.35 -13.59 1.20
N GLY A 189 -4.00 -14.28 0.11
CA GLY A 189 -4.26 -13.81 -1.25
C GLY A 189 -5.75 -13.61 -1.54
N LEU A 190 -6.61 -14.54 -1.09
CA LEU A 190 -8.06 -14.41 -1.24
C LEU A 190 -8.62 -13.21 -0.48
N LEU A 191 -8.17 -13.00 0.76
CA LEU A 191 -8.55 -11.83 1.56
C LEU A 191 -8.10 -10.53 0.89
N ILE A 192 -6.89 -10.47 0.33
CA ILE A 192 -6.42 -9.29 -0.40
C ILE A 192 -7.35 -8.96 -1.57
N ILE A 193 -7.73 -9.95 -2.38
CA ILE A 193 -8.65 -9.74 -3.50
C ILE A 193 -9.99 -9.19 -3.00
N LEU A 194 -10.57 -9.81 -1.98
CA LEU A 194 -11.84 -9.39 -1.38
C LEU A 194 -11.77 -7.95 -0.86
N PHE A 195 -10.73 -7.64 -0.07
CA PHE A 195 -10.57 -6.29 0.48
C PHE A 195 -10.24 -5.25 -0.59
N THR A 196 -9.55 -5.62 -1.66
CA THR A 196 -9.28 -4.69 -2.77
C THR A 196 -10.58 -4.24 -3.42
N TYR A 197 -11.52 -5.15 -3.66
CA TYR A 197 -12.84 -4.78 -4.17
C TYR A 197 -13.62 -3.91 -3.19
N PHE A 198 -13.65 -4.29 -1.92
CA PHE A 198 -14.34 -3.55 -0.87
C PHE A 198 -13.80 -2.11 -0.74
N TYR A 199 -12.48 -1.97 -0.64
CA TYR A 199 -11.83 -0.66 -0.52
C TYR A 199 -11.97 0.19 -1.77
N THR A 200 -11.86 -0.39 -2.96
CA THR A 200 -12.05 0.34 -4.21
C THR A 200 -13.46 0.94 -4.30
N ALA A 201 -14.48 0.18 -3.92
CA ALA A 201 -15.86 0.65 -3.90
C ALA A 201 -16.09 1.84 -2.94
N ILE A 202 -15.37 1.88 -1.80
CA ILE A 202 -15.47 2.98 -0.84
C ILE A 202 -14.64 4.19 -1.28
N THR A 203 -13.43 3.95 -1.78
CA THR A 203 -12.44 5.02 -2.05
C THR A 203 -12.78 5.80 -3.31
N VAL A 204 -13.39 5.17 -4.31
CA VAL A 204 -13.74 5.80 -5.58
C VAL A 204 -15.24 6.08 -5.66
N PRO A 205 -15.70 7.28 -5.27
CA PRO A 205 -17.11 7.63 -5.30
C PRO A 205 -17.54 8.00 -6.73
N THR A 206 -17.83 7.01 -7.58
CA THR A 206 -18.20 7.16 -8.98
C THR A 206 -19.42 8.06 -9.20
N ASN A 207 -20.41 8.03 -8.29
CA ASN A 207 -21.57 8.91 -8.30
C ASN A 207 -21.16 10.39 -8.21
N LYS A 208 -20.25 10.73 -7.27
CA LYS A 208 -19.76 12.12 -7.14
C LYS A 208 -18.98 12.54 -8.38
N MET A 209 -18.13 11.65 -8.91
CA MET A 209 -17.36 11.92 -10.13
C MET A 209 -18.28 12.19 -11.33
N ALA A 210 -19.35 11.43 -11.50
CA ALA A 210 -20.32 11.63 -12.56
C ALA A 210 -21.10 12.94 -12.40
N ASP A 211 -21.49 13.32 -11.17
CA ASP A 211 -22.16 14.58 -10.86
C ASP A 211 -21.24 15.79 -11.07
N ASP A 212 -19.98 15.71 -10.67
CA ASP A 212 -18.99 16.76 -10.87
C ASP A 212 -18.71 16.98 -12.37
N LEU A 213 -18.63 15.87 -13.14
CA LEU A 213 -18.53 15.93 -14.59
C LEU A 213 -19.74 16.66 -15.20
N LYS A 214 -20.96 16.28 -14.80
CA LYS A 214 -22.20 16.91 -15.27
C LYS A 214 -22.24 18.39 -14.91
N ARG A 215 -21.87 18.78 -13.69
CA ARG A 215 -21.85 20.19 -13.23
C ARG A 215 -20.82 21.01 -14.00
N SER A 216 -19.68 20.43 -14.34
CA SER A 216 -18.63 21.11 -15.13
C SER A 216 -18.91 21.13 -16.64
N GLY A 217 -20.05 20.56 -17.10
CA GLY A 217 -20.39 20.48 -18.52
C GLY A 217 -19.55 19.46 -19.29
N GLY A 218 -18.92 18.53 -18.59
CA GLY A 218 -18.14 17.43 -19.16
C GLY A 218 -19.04 16.22 -19.42
N PHE A 219 -18.73 15.45 -20.45
CA PHE A 219 -19.39 14.17 -20.74
C PHE A 219 -18.40 13.17 -21.33
N VAL A 220 -18.69 11.91 -21.13
CA VAL A 220 -17.95 10.80 -21.76
C VAL A 220 -18.58 10.57 -23.14
N PRO A 221 -17.77 10.55 -24.24
CA PRO A 221 -18.32 10.35 -25.58
C PRO A 221 -19.13 9.05 -25.67
N GLY A 222 -20.38 9.15 -26.15
CA GLY A 222 -21.29 8.01 -26.31
C GLY A 222 -22.11 7.63 -25.09
N ILE A 223 -22.00 8.36 -23.95
CA ILE A 223 -22.71 8.08 -22.69
C ILE A 223 -23.45 9.36 -22.23
N LYS A 224 -24.69 9.21 -21.78
CA LYS A 224 -25.45 10.35 -21.24
C LYS A 224 -24.88 10.81 -19.91
N PRO A 225 -24.73 12.14 -19.71
CA PRO A 225 -24.21 12.68 -18.44
C PRO A 225 -25.20 12.43 -17.29
N GLY A 226 -24.68 11.99 -16.15
CA GLY A 226 -25.44 11.66 -14.93
C GLY A 226 -25.36 10.18 -14.56
N GLY A 227 -26.50 9.53 -14.28
CA GLY A 227 -26.56 8.16 -13.79
C GLY A 227 -25.88 7.12 -14.71
N GLU A 228 -26.09 7.22 -16.02
CA GLU A 228 -25.44 6.32 -17.00
C GLU A 228 -23.91 6.47 -16.99
N THR A 229 -23.39 7.70 -16.75
CA THR A 229 -21.95 7.92 -16.62
C THR A 229 -21.41 7.28 -15.33
N SER A 230 -22.17 7.35 -14.22
CA SER A 230 -21.79 6.68 -12.97
C SER A 230 -21.71 5.16 -13.14
N GLU A 231 -22.73 4.55 -13.75
CA GLU A 231 -22.78 3.11 -14.01
C GLU A 231 -21.63 2.65 -14.92
N PHE A 232 -21.32 3.44 -15.94
CA PHE A 232 -20.17 3.20 -16.80
C PHE A 232 -18.85 3.25 -16.03
N LEU A 233 -18.66 4.27 -15.17
CA LEU A 233 -17.45 4.39 -14.33
C LEU A 233 -17.33 3.22 -13.36
N ASP A 234 -18.44 2.79 -12.74
CA ASP A 234 -18.46 1.62 -11.85
C ASP A 234 -18.07 0.34 -12.58
N LYS A 235 -18.61 0.12 -13.77
CA LYS A 235 -18.25 -1.03 -14.60
C LYS A 235 -16.78 -1.02 -14.99
N VAL A 236 -16.24 0.13 -15.38
CA VAL A 236 -14.81 0.27 -15.73
C VAL A 236 -13.95 0.03 -14.51
N MET A 237 -14.32 0.61 -13.33
CA MET A 237 -13.59 0.39 -12.09
C MET A 237 -13.57 -1.08 -11.68
N SER A 238 -14.70 -1.76 -11.72
CA SER A 238 -14.78 -3.19 -11.42
C SER A 238 -13.88 -4.03 -12.33
N LEU A 239 -13.87 -3.75 -13.63
CA LEU A 239 -13.02 -4.44 -14.61
C LEU A 239 -11.53 -4.17 -14.41
N ILE A 240 -11.15 -2.98 -13.95
CA ILE A 240 -9.76 -2.62 -13.69
C ILE A 240 -9.29 -3.20 -12.35
N THR A 241 -10.18 -3.21 -11.35
CA THR A 241 -9.86 -3.73 -10.01
C THR A 241 -9.55 -5.22 -10.04
N PHE A 242 -10.15 -6.00 -10.94
CA PHE A 242 -9.91 -7.45 -11.03
C PHE A 242 -8.44 -7.78 -11.29
N PRO A 243 -7.82 -7.39 -12.42
CA PRO A 243 -6.39 -7.65 -12.65
C PRO A 243 -5.50 -6.97 -11.61
N GLY A 244 -5.89 -5.78 -11.12
CA GLY A 244 -5.16 -5.09 -10.06
C GLY A 244 -5.10 -5.87 -8.76
N SER A 245 -6.22 -6.46 -8.32
CA SER A 245 -6.29 -7.26 -7.09
C SER A 245 -5.50 -8.56 -7.18
N ILE A 246 -5.53 -9.24 -8.34
CA ILE A 246 -4.74 -10.45 -8.57
C ILE A 246 -3.25 -10.13 -8.52
N PHE A 247 -2.83 -9.04 -9.17
CA PHE A 247 -1.43 -8.64 -9.18
C PHE A 247 -0.95 -8.23 -7.77
N LEU A 248 -1.80 -7.54 -7.02
CA LEU A 248 -1.54 -7.18 -5.63
C LEU A 248 -1.38 -8.42 -4.74
N ALA A 249 -2.27 -9.40 -4.89
CA ALA A 249 -2.19 -10.68 -4.17
C ALA A 249 -0.91 -11.46 -4.54
N LEU A 250 -0.56 -11.52 -5.82
CA LEU A 250 0.68 -12.15 -6.29
C LEU A 250 1.92 -11.55 -5.64
N ILE A 251 2.05 -10.22 -5.66
CA ILE A 251 3.20 -9.53 -5.03
C ILE A 251 3.23 -9.79 -3.53
N SER A 252 2.07 -9.85 -2.87
CA SER A 252 1.99 -10.05 -1.42
C SER A 252 2.36 -11.48 -1.00
N VAL A 253 2.10 -12.47 -1.85
CA VAL A 253 2.43 -13.90 -1.61
C VAL A 253 3.87 -14.23 -2.06
N LEU A 254 4.47 -13.39 -2.90
CA LEU A 254 5.78 -13.63 -3.50
C LEU A 254 6.90 -13.93 -2.48
N PRO A 255 6.99 -13.27 -1.30
CA PRO A 255 7.97 -13.63 -0.27
C PRO A 255 7.92 -15.11 0.14
N ALA A 256 6.72 -15.66 0.28
CA ALA A 256 6.57 -17.07 0.66
C ALA A 256 7.06 -18.02 -0.44
N VAL A 257 6.81 -17.69 -1.69
CA VAL A 257 7.32 -18.46 -2.84
C VAL A 257 8.84 -18.42 -2.90
N ILE A 258 9.44 -17.25 -2.67
CA ILE A 258 10.90 -17.07 -2.70
C ILE A 258 11.57 -17.84 -1.56
N VAL A 259 11.03 -17.79 -0.35
CA VAL A 259 11.53 -18.58 0.80
C VAL A 259 11.46 -20.09 0.50
N ALA A 260 10.37 -20.54 -0.10
CA ALA A 260 10.20 -21.96 -0.44
C ALA A 260 11.18 -22.45 -1.53
N LEU A 261 11.52 -21.59 -2.49
CA LEU A 261 12.39 -21.95 -3.62
C LEU A 261 13.88 -21.77 -3.30
N MET A 262 14.27 -20.71 -2.59
CA MET A 262 15.66 -20.28 -2.42
C MET A 262 16.20 -20.47 -1.00
N GLN A 263 15.34 -20.87 -0.06
CA GLN A 263 15.70 -21.08 1.36
C GLN A 263 16.36 -19.85 2.01
N ILE A 264 15.90 -18.66 1.62
CA ILE A 264 16.39 -17.36 2.10
C ILE A 264 15.96 -17.14 3.55
N GLN A 265 16.72 -16.36 4.30
CA GLN A 265 16.35 -15.93 5.65
C GLN A 265 15.02 -15.17 5.63
N GLN A 266 14.13 -15.50 6.58
CA GLN A 266 12.79 -14.92 6.67
C GLN A 266 12.80 -13.39 6.77
N GLY A 267 13.79 -12.82 7.46
CA GLY A 267 13.95 -11.36 7.59
C GLY A 267 14.17 -10.64 6.26
N TRP A 268 15.03 -11.21 5.41
CA TRP A 268 15.29 -10.66 4.08
C TRP A 268 14.15 -10.93 3.09
N ALA A 269 13.52 -12.09 3.19
CA ALA A 269 12.40 -12.45 2.33
C ALA A 269 11.22 -11.46 2.39
N LEU A 270 10.96 -10.84 3.55
CA LEU A 270 9.90 -9.84 3.71
C LEU A 270 10.10 -8.58 2.84
N PHE A 271 11.33 -8.33 2.36
CA PHE A 271 11.63 -7.22 1.46
C PHE A 271 11.43 -7.53 -0.01
N PHE A 272 11.20 -8.79 -0.39
CA PHE A 272 10.88 -9.18 -1.77
C PHE A 272 9.43 -8.90 -2.18
N GLY A 273 8.58 -8.55 -1.24
CA GLY A 273 7.17 -8.31 -1.54
C GLY A 273 6.37 -7.96 -0.29
N GLY A 274 5.09 -8.32 -0.33
CA GLY A 274 4.18 -8.06 0.77
C GLY A 274 3.94 -6.58 1.01
N THR A 275 3.57 -6.24 2.24
CA THR A 275 3.22 -4.88 2.64
C THR A 275 4.41 -3.92 2.60
N SER A 276 5.60 -4.38 3.03
CA SER A 276 6.77 -3.52 3.19
C SER A 276 7.26 -2.91 1.87
N LEU A 277 7.39 -3.73 0.84
CA LEU A 277 7.85 -3.26 -0.48
C LEU A 277 6.81 -2.37 -1.15
N LEU A 278 5.53 -2.74 -1.08
CA LEU A 278 4.44 -1.94 -1.66
C LEU A 278 4.29 -0.58 -0.97
N ILE A 279 4.42 -0.53 0.37
CA ILE A 279 4.41 0.74 1.11
C ILE A 279 5.60 1.59 0.69
N MET A 280 6.80 1.03 0.68
CA MET A 280 8.03 1.76 0.33
C MET A 280 7.94 2.36 -1.08
N VAL A 281 7.54 1.57 -2.08
CA VAL A 281 7.40 2.02 -3.47
C VAL A 281 6.25 3.02 -3.61
N GLY A 282 5.09 2.76 -3.00
CA GLY A 282 3.93 3.65 -3.06
C GLY A 282 4.22 5.03 -2.48
N VAL A 283 4.80 5.06 -1.28
CA VAL A 283 5.16 6.32 -0.61
C VAL A 283 6.25 7.07 -1.37
N ALA A 284 7.27 6.38 -1.91
CA ALA A 284 8.30 7.00 -2.72
C ALA A 284 7.71 7.68 -3.97
N ILE A 285 6.81 7.00 -4.69
CA ILE A 285 6.17 7.55 -5.88
C ILE A 285 5.27 8.74 -5.52
N ASP A 286 4.44 8.62 -4.48
CA ASP A 286 3.55 9.71 -4.06
C ASP A 286 4.36 10.93 -3.59
N THR A 287 5.46 10.73 -2.88
CA THR A 287 6.36 11.80 -2.44
C THR A 287 7.02 12.50 -3.64
N ILE A 288 7.53 11.75 -4.62
CA ILE A 288 8.11 12.30 -5.85
C ILE A 288 7.07 13.13 -6.63
N GLN A 289 5.84 12.62 -6.76
CA GLN A 289 4.76 13.35 -7.43
C GLN A 289 4.43 14.67 -6.74
N GLN A 290 4.38 14.67 -5.40
CA GLN A 290 4.13 15.90 -4.62
C GLN A 290 5.29 16.89 -4.70
N ILE A 291 6.54 16.43 -4.67
CA ILE A 291 7.72 17.28 -4.89
C ILE A 291 7.65 17.94 -6.26
N ASN A 292 7.36 17.17 -7.31
CA ASN A 292 7.23 17.69 -8.67
C ASN A 292 6.11 18.73 -8.77
N ALA A 293 4.95 18.49 -8.16
CA ALA A 293 3.84 19.43 -8.12
C ALA A 293 4.22 20.73 -7.38
N TYR A 294 4.91 20.61 -6.25
CA TYR A 294 5.40 21.77 -5.48
C TYR A 294 6.42 22.61 -6.26
N LEU A 295 7.38 21.96 -6.91
CA LEU A 295 8.39 22.65 -7.75
C LEU A 295 7.74 23.37 -8.93
N LEU A 296 6.76 22.73 -9.57
CA LEU A 296 6.01 23.34 -10.68
C LEU A 296 5.29 24.62 -10.23
N ASN A 297 4.56 24.56 -9.13
CA ASN A 297 3.86 25.71 -8.55
C ASN A 297 4.83 26.85 -8.22
N ARG A 298 5.95 26.55 -7.60
CA ARG A 298 6.96 27.56 -7.25
C ARG A 298 7.62 28.20 -8.49
N HIS A 299 7.79 27.43 -9.55
CA HIS A 299 8.31 27.96 -10.82
C HIS A 299 7.34 28.97 -11.46
N TYR A 300 6.04 28.66 -11.45
CA TYR A 300 5.00 29.59 -11.95
C TYR A 300 4.90 30.86 -11.12
N ASP A 301 4.99 30.78 -9.79
CA ASP A 301 5.00 31.95 -8.91
C ASP A 301 6.21 32.87 -9.18
N GLY A 302 7.36 32.30 -9.48
CA GLY A 302 8.56 33.05 -9.89
C GLY A 302 8.35 33.83 -11.20
N LEU A 303 7.75 33.23 -12.20
CA LEU A 303 7.44 33.85 -13.48
C LEU A 303 6.39 34.96 -13.35
N MET A 304 5.37 34.78 -12.51
CA MET A 304 4.35 35.81 -12.25
C MET A 304 4.92 37.05 -11.53
N LYS A 305 5.84 36.86 -10.57
CA LYS A 305 6.52 37.97 -9.89
C LYS A 305 7.40 38.76 -10.83
N THR A 306 8.12 38.10 -11.73
CA THR A 306 8.99 38.75 -12.73
C THR A 306 8.17 39.51 -13.80
N GLY A 307 6.98 39.03 -14.16
CA GLY A 307 6.06 39.67 -15.07
C GLY A 307 5.42 40.95 -14.53
N LYS A 308 5.24 41.08 -13.20
CA LYS A 308 4.69 42.29 -12.56
C LYS A 308 5.69 43.43 -12.55
N THR A 309 6.98 43.18 -12.37
CA THR A 309 8.04 44.19 -12.38
C THR A 309 8.30 44.78 -13.77
N ARG A 310 7.97 44.05 -14.85
CA ARG A 310 8.13 44.57 -16.23
C ARG A 310 6.99 45.49 -16.71
N ARG A 311 5.86 45.55 -15.99
CA ARG A 311 4.70 46.40 -16.31
C ARG A 311 4.74 47.80 -15.62
N VAL A 312 5.70 48.03 -14.73
CA VAL A 312 5.83 49.27 -13.94
C VAL A 312 7.06 50.12 -14.41
N ALA A 313 7.77 49.64 -15.41
CA ALA A 313 8.83 50.40 -16.11
C ALA A 313 8.40 50.65 -17.56
#